data_db25f05c1fdfe17039ff9365e70007ad
#
_entry.id   db25f05c1fdfe17039ff9365e70007ad
#
_cell.length_a   1.000
_cell.length_b   1.000
_cell.length_c   1.000
_cell.angle_alpha   90.00
_cell.angle_beta   90.00
_cell.angle_gamma   90.00
#
_symmetry.space_group_name_H-M   'P 1'
#
loop_
_entity.id
_entity.type
_entity.pdbx_description
1 polymer ?
#
loop_
_entity_poly.entity_id
_entity_poly.type
_entity_poly.pdbx_seq_one_letter_code
_entity_poly.pdbx_strand_id
1 'polypeptide(L)'
;MKIAVICANGKAGLLIVKEAVDRGLDVTAVVRGANRSAASKVITKDLFDLTAADLKGFDAVVDAFGAWTPDTLGQHSTTLKHLCDILSGTDTRLLVVGGAG
;
A
#
# COMPACT_ATOMS: atom_id res chain seq x y z
N MET A 1 -1.07 -14.49 -7.05
CA MET A 1 -0.31 -13.22 -6.94
C MET A 1 -0.49 -12.66 -5.54
N LYS A 2 0.60 -12.31 -4.91
CA LYS A 2 0.60 -11.79 -3.54
C LYS A 2 0.84 -10.29 -3.57
N ILE A 3 -0.09 -9.50 -3.06
CA ILE A 3 0.00 -8.04 -3.08
C ILE A 3 -0.18 -7.43 -1.69
N ALA A 4 0.49 -6.32 -1.45
CA ALA A 4 0.31 -5.50 -0.26
C ALA A 4 -0.32 -4.17 -0.67
N VAL A 5 -1.34 -3.71 0.05
CA VAL A 5 -2.00 -2.43 -0.21
C VAL A 5 -1.67 -1.48 0.93
N ILE A 6 -0.91 -0.45 0.64
CA ILE A 6 -0.53 0.59 1.60
C ILE A 6 -1.70 1.55 1.80
N CYS A 7 -1.98 1.91 3.03
CA CYS A 7 -3.12 2.76 3.40
C CYS A 7 -4.45 2.13 3.00
N ALA A 8 -4.59 0.83 3.28
CA ALA A 8 -5.76 0.05 2.88
C ALA A 8 -7.08 0.55 3.49
N ASN A 9 -7.03 1.30 4.59
CA ASN A 9 -8.24 1.89 5.20
C ASN A 9 -8.70 3.17 4.50
N GLY A 10 -7.89 3.72 3.61
CA GLY A 10 -8.29 4.88 2.84
C GLY A 10 -9.37 4.54 1.81
N LYS A 11 -10.04 5.55 1.29
CA LYS A 11 -11.15 5.36 0.34
C LYS A 11 -10.73 4.54 -0.89
N ALA A 12 -9.62 4.90 -1.51
CA ALA A 12 -9.07 4.14 -2.64
C ALA A 12 -8.58 2.76 -2.20
N GLY A 13 -7.90 2.69 -1.06
CA GLY A 13 -7.37 1.43 -0.53
C GLY A 13 -8.45 0.39 -0.27
N LEU A 14 -9.57 0.79 0.31
CA LEU A 14 -10.70 -0.12 0.55
C LEU A 14 -11.23 -0.73 -0.74
N LEU A 15 -11.38 0.09 -1.78
CA LEU A 15 -11.88 -0.37 -3.08
C LEU A 15 -10.89 -1.31 -3.76
N ILE A 16 -9.60 -0.99 -3.69
CA ILE A 16 -8.54 -1.81 -4.28
C ILE A 16 -8.49 -3.17 -3.60
N VAL A 17 -8.52 -3.20 -2.26
CA VAL A 17 -8.51 -4.46 -1.51
C VAL A 17 -9.72 -5.30 -1.87
N LYS A 18 -10.90 -4.71 -1.91
CA LYS A 18 -12.13 -5.43 -2.26
C LYS A 18 -12.03 -6.07 -3.63
N GLU A 19 -11.59 -5.30 -4.63
CA GLU A 19 -11.43 -5.79 -5.99
C GLU A 19 -10.43 -6.93 -6.06
N ALA A 20 -9.29 -6.80 -5.40
CA ALA A 20 -8.25 -7.80 -5.40
C ALA A 20 -8.72 -9.10 -4.71
N VAL A 21 -9.42 -8.99 -3.60
CA VAL A 21 -9.99 -10.15 -2.89
C VAL A 21 -11.02 -10.85 -3.78
N ASP A 22 -11.90 -10.09 -4.45
CA ASP A 22 -12.92 -10.63 -5.35
C ASP A 22 -12.30 -11.38 -6.53
N ARG A 23 -11.09 -11.00 -6.93
CA ARG A 23 -10.34 -11.68 -8.01
C ARG A 23 -9.54 -12.88 -7.53
N GLY A 24 -9.60 -13.20 -6.25
CA GLY A 24 -8.89 -14.34 -5.68
C GLY A 24 -7.41 -14.11 -5.44
N LEU A 25 -6.96 -12.87 -5.38
CA LEU A 25 -5.57 -12.53 -5.09
C LEU A 25 -5.29 -12.65 -3.58
N ASP A 26 -4.04 -12.93 -3.23
CA ASP A 26 -3.59 -12.94 -1.85
C ASP A 26 -3.23 -11.51 -1.43
N VAL A 27 -4.11 -10.88 -0.66
CA VAL A 27 -4.01 -9.47 -0.32
C VAL A 27 -3.66 -9.28 1.15
N THR A 28 -2.65 -8.47 1.42
CA THR A 28 -2.30 -8.02 2.76
C THR A 28 -2.54 -6.52 2.85
N ALA A 29 -3.30 -6.09 3.85
CA ALA A 29 -3.52 -4.68 4.12
C ALA A 29 -2.41 -4.13 5.01
N VAL A 30 -1.86 -2.97 4.65
CA VAL A 30 -0.90 -2.25 5.50
C VAL A 30 -1.61 -1.03 6.06
N VAL A 31 -1.85 -1.04 7.36
CA VAL A 31 -2.63 -0.01 8.05
C VAL A 31 -1.93 0.40 9.34
N ARG A 32 -2.21 1.62 9.82
CA ARG A 32 -1.65 2.11 11.07
C ARG A 32 -2.46 1.68 12.30
N GLY A 33 -3.69 1.26 12.11
CA GLY A 33 -4.59 0.87 13.19
C GLY A 33 -5.42 -0.34 12.81
N ALA A 34 -6.67 -0.37 13.22
CA ALA A 34 -7.56 -1.48 12.92
C ALA A 34 -7.81 -1.60 11.42
N ASN A 35 -7.74 -2.82 10.90
CA ASN A 35 -8.03 -3.08 9.50
C ASN A 35 -9.54 -2.95 9.23
N ARG A 36 -9.90 -2.07 8.32
CA ARG A 36 -11.29 -1.89 7.86
C ARG A 36 -11.52 -2.44 6.47
N SER A 37 -10.48 -2.98 5.86
CA SER A 37 -10.56 -3.52 4.50
C SER A 37 -11.03 -4.97 4.51
N ALA A 38 -11.28 -5.50 3.31
CA ALA A 38 -11.66 -6.90 3.12
C ALA A 38 -10.49 -7.88 3.22
N ALA A 39 -9.25 -7.38 3.37
CA ALA A 39 -8.08 -8.24 3.46
C ALA A 39 -8.08 -9.07 4.75
N SER A 40 -7.77 -10.36 4.63
CA SER A 40 -7.67 -11.26 5.77
C SER A 40 -6.31 -11.17 6.48
N LYS A 41 -5.30 -10.70 5.77
CA LYS A 41 -3.94 -10.52 6.30
C LYS A 41 -3.65 -9.04 6.50
N VAL A 42 -3.00 -8.68 7.59
CA VAL A 42 -2.77 -7.29 7.97
C VAL A 42 -1.34 -7.11 8.49
N ILE A 43 -0.70 -6.04 8.04
CA ILE A 43 0.53 -5.52 8.64
C ILE A 43 0.15 -4.21 9.32
N THR A 44 0.25 -4.17 10.64
CA THR A 44 -0.08 -2.96 11.40
C THR A 44 1.19 -2.18 11.68
N LYS A 45 1.51 -1.26 10.77
CA LYS A 45 2.69 -0.38 10.86
C LYS A 45 2.41 0.93 10.15
N ASP A 46 3.07 1.99 10.62
CA ASP A 46 3.13 3.22 9.85
C ASP A 46 3.94 2.96 8.57
N LEU A 47 3.58 3.64 7.50
CA LEU A 47 4.28 3.51 6.21
C LEU A 47 5.78 3.71 6.35
N PHE A 48 6.21 4.70 7.15
CA PHE A 48 7.63 4.99 7.33
C PHE A 48 8.37 3.98 8.21
N ASP A 49 7.64 3.12 8.90
CA ASP A 49 8.20 2.01 9.67
C ASP A 49 8.36 0.74 8.84
N LEU A 50 7.83 0.71 7.62
CA LEU A 50 7.99 -0.42 6.72
C LEU A 50 9.44 -0.59 6.30
N THR A 51 9.87 -1.84 6.21
CA THR A 51 11.20 -2.20 5.75
C THR A 51 11.11 -3.13 4.55
N ALA A 52 12.23 -3.34 3.87
CA ALA A 52 12.29 -4.31 2.78
C ALA A 52 11.89 -5.72 3.25
N ALA A 53 12.21 -6.08 4.49
CA ALA A 53 11.84 -7.38 5.04
C ALA A 53 10.33 -7.54 5.18
N ASP A 54 9.61 -6.46 5.52
CA ASP A 54 8.14 -6.50 5.65
C ASP A 54 7.47 -6.78 4.31
N LEU A 55 8.06 -6.33 3.22
CA LEU A 55 7.51 -6.46 1.86
C LEU A 55 8.15 -7.59 1.06
N LYS A 56 9.03 -8.37 1.68
CA LYS A 56 9.67 -9.50 1.03
C LYS A 56 8.63 -10.56 0.66
N GLY A 57 8.70 -11.06 -0.56
CA GLY A 57 7.82 -12.12 -1.02
C GLY A 57 6.52 -11.63 -1.64
N PHE A 58 6.26 -10.33 -1.63
CA PHE A 58 5.13 -9.77 -2.36
C PHE A 58 5.50 -9.57 -3.83
N ASP A 59 4.54 -9.85 -4.72
CA ASP A 59 4.70 -9.63 -6.15
C ASP A 59 4.53 -8.17 -6.51
N ALA A 60 3.67 -7.48 -5.78
CA ALA A 60 3.41 -6.06 -5.99
C ALA A 60 3.01 -5.38 -4.69
N VAL A 61 3.33 -4.09 -4.60
CA VAL A 61 2.88 -3.19 -3.53
C VAL A 61 2.08 -2.08 -4.17
N VAL A 62 0.85 -1.88 -3.71
CA VAL A 62 -0.02 -0.82 -4.20
C VAL A 62 0.00 0.33 -3.20
N ASP A 63 0.47 1.50 -3.63
CA ASP A 63 0.45 2.72 -2.83
C ASP A 63 -0.88 3.43 -3.05
N ALA A 64 -1.78 3.28 -2.08
CA ALA A 64 -3.09 3.92 -2.08
C ALA A 64 -3.13 5.15 -1.15
N PHE A 65 -1.97 5.73 -0.85
CA PHE A 65 -1.87 6.92 0.00
C PHE A 65 -2.49 8.12 -0.73
N GLY A 66 -3.64 8.58 -0.25
CA GLY A 66 -4.46 9.57 -0.93
C GLY A 66 -4.20 11.02 -0.53
N ALA A 67 -2.94 11.42 -0.38
CA ALA A 67 -2.58 12.77 0.03
C ALA A 67 -2.55 13.73 -1.17
N TRP A 68 -3.72 14.15 -1.60
CA TRP A 68 -3.87 14.93 -2.84
C TRP A 68 -4.20 16.40 -2.62
N THR A 69 -4.18 16.87 -1.38
CA THR A 69 -4.32 18.31 -1.10
C THR A 69 -2.94 18.99 -1.18
N PRO A 70 -2.87 20.29 -1.44
CA PRO A 70 -1.58 21.00 -1.45
C PRO A 70 -0.77 20.80 -0.18
N ASP A 71 -1.42 20.69 0.96
CA ASP A 71 -0.76 20.50 2.25
C ASP A 71 -0.12 19.12 2.40
N THR A 72 -0.59 18.14 1.65
CA THR A 72 -0.15 16.75 1.79
C THR A 72 0.66 16.24 0.61
N LEU A 73 0.83 17.02 -0.46
CA LEU A 73 1.62 16.60 -1.64
C LEU A 73 3.06 16.29 -1.27
N GLY A 74 3.66 17.04 -0.34
CA GLY A 74 5.01 16.76 0.13
C GLY A 74 5.10 15.40 0.83
N GLN A 75 4.10 15.02 1.61
CA GLN A 75 4.03 13.72 2.26
C GLN A 75 3.92 12.60 1.23
N HIS A 76 3.18 12.82 0.15
CA HIS A 76 3.05 11.85 -0.93
C HIS A 76 4.40 11.58 -1.59
N SER A 77 5.17 12.62 -1.89
CA SER A 77 6.51 12.47 -2.46
C SER A 77 7.46 11.73 -1.52
N THR A 78 7.42 12.03 -0.23
CA THR A 78 8.24 11.36 0.80
C THR A 78 7.86 9.88 0.92
N THR A 79 6.57 9.58 0.87
CA THR A 79 6.02 8.23 0.89
C THR A 79 6.53 7.41 -0.29
N LEU A 80 6.45 7.96 -1.50
CA LEU A 80 6.94 7.30 -2.71
C LEU A 80 8.44 7.02 -2.63
N LYS A 81 9.21 8.00 -2.17
CA LYS A 81 10.65 7.83 -2.02
C LYS A 81 10.98 6.69 -1.06
N HIS A 82 10.30 6.64 0.09
CA HIS A 82 10.50 5.58 1.07
C HIS A 82 10.21 4.21 0.45
N LEU A 83 9.08 4.05 -0.23
CA LEU A 83 8.71 2.80 -0.87
C LEU A 83 9.70 2.41 -1.97
N CYS A 84 10.12 3.36 -2.79
CA CYS A 84 11.13 3.11 -3.82
C CYS A 84 12.45 2.65 -3.21
N ASP A 85 12.87 3.26 -2.11
CA ASP A 85 14.12 2.91 -1.43
C ASP A 85 14.10 1.48 -0.90
N ILE A 86 13.00 1.08 -0.23
CA ILE A 86 12.90 -0.27 0.34
C ILE A 86 12.65 -1.35 -0.70
N LEU A 87 12.10 -1.01 -1.85
CA LEU A 87 11.87 -1.95 -2.94
C LEU A 87 13.00 -1.99 -3.96
N SER A 88 13.98 -1.11 -3.84
CA SER A 88 15.13 -1.06 -4.73
C SER A 88 15.89 -2.39 -4.73
N GLY A 89 16.17 -2.90 -5.92
CA GLY A 89 16.87 -4.18 -6.06
C GLY A 89 16.01 -5.42 -5.83
N THR A 90 14.71 -5.25 -5.62
CA THR A 90 13.77 -6.37 -5.48
C THR A 90 12.98 -6.57 -6.77
N ASP A 91 12.33 -7.74 -6.90
CA ASP A 91 11.43 -8.03 -8.02
C ASP A 91 10.00 -7.55 -7.76
N THR A 92 9.75 -6.95 -6.61
CA THR A 92 8.43 -6.45 -6.24
C THR A 92 8.09 -5.18 -7.01
N ARG A 93 6.95 -5.15 -7.67
CA ARG A 93 6.48 -3.99 -8.41
C ARG A 93 5.81 -2.99 -7.48
N LEU A 94 6.04 -1.71 -7.72
CA LEU A 94 5.34 -0.63 -7.04
C LEU A 94 4.30 -0.04 -7.97
N LEU A 95 3.03 -0.08 -7.55
CA LEU A 95 1.91 0.51 -8.27
C LEU A 95 1.41 1.71 -7.47
N VAL A 96 1.35 2.87 -8.09
CA VAL A 96 0.86 4.08 -7.44
C VAL A 96 -0.53 4.40 -7.97
N VAL A 97 -1.50 4.54 -7.05
CA VAL A 97 -2.85 4.94 -7.43
C VAL A 97 -2.88 6.43 -7.66
N GLY A 98 -3.17 6.83 -8.89
CA GLY A 98 -3.30 8.23 -9.25
C GLY A 98 -4.45 8.88 -8.51
N GLY A 99 -4.24 10.11 -8.05
CA GLY A 99 -5.21 10.82 -7.24
C GLY A 99 -6.25 11.59 -8.02
N ALA A 100 -6.61 11.14 -9.14
CA ALA A 100 -7.62 11.78 -9.97
C ALA A 100 -9.02 11.57 -9.41
N GLY A 101 -9.15 11.87 -8.16
CA GLY A 101 -10.40 11.67 -7.44
C GLY A 101 -11.53 12.45 -7.93
#